data_09185c5493324fc777918195a0337c0f
#
_entry.id   09185c5493324fc777918195a0337c0f
#
_cell.length_a   1.000
_cell.length_b   1.000
_cell.length_c   1.000
_cell.angle_alpha   90.00
_cell.angle_beta   90.00
_cell.angle_gamma   90.00
#
_symmetry.space_group_name_H-M   'P 1'
#
loop_
_entity.id
_entity.type
_entity.pdbx_description
1 polymer ?
#
loop_
_entity_poly.entity_id
_entity_poly.type
_entity_poly.pdbx_seq_one_letter_code
_entity_poly.pdbx_strand_id
1 'polypeptide(L)'
;AVVCGAALSGAIAGGASGAVMGAVGGGISGGWQGALDGACSGFMSGTLIGGATGAASAGLNIATGATTVVGNAHGSTLHKLATNMEAGKMAASGQYSQIGVNKSLKTMGLNGTSRPDVIGIAKNGMNKLVEVVSPRQSTNYIINKTSNMLLNNQGSVGKIVNWVRRLFK
;
A
#
# COMPACT_ATOMS: atom_id res chain seq x y z
N ALA A 1 -2.70 12.63 3.90
CA ALA A 1 -3.35 11.33 3.57
C ALA A 1 -2.33 10.22 3.30
N VAL A 2 -1.32 10.44 2.46
CA VAL A 2 -0.33 9.40 2.08
C VAL A 2 0.52 8.97 3.27
N VAL A 3 0.99 9.88 4.11
CA VAL A 3 1.74 9.57 5.35
C VAL A 3 0.88 8.75 6.32
N CYS A 4 -0.40 9.12 6.48
CA CYS A 4 -1.33 8.33 7.30
C CYS A 4 -1.56 6.93 6.69
N GLY A 5 -1.62 6.82 5.35
CA GLY A 5 -1.68 5.54 4.66
C GLY A 5 -0.45 4.68 4.91
N ALA A 6 0.75 5.28 4.93
CA ALA A 6 1.99 4.59 5.26
C ALA A 6 2.00 4.12 6.72
N ALA A 7 1.56 4.96 7.66
CA ALA A 7 1.43 4.60 9.06
C ALA A 7 0.50 3.40 9.25
N LEU A 8 -0.69 3.43 8.63
CA LEU A 8 -1.66 2.35 8.73
C LEU A 8 -1.14 1.05 8.10
N SER A 9 -0.50 1.12 6.93
CA SER A 9 0.06 -0.06 6.29
C SER A 9 1.19 -0.69 7.11
N GLY A 10 2.05 0.15 7.71
CA GLY A 10 3.09 -0.28 8.63
C GLY A 10 2.54 -0.89 9.91
N ALA A 11 1.50 -0.28 10.48
CA ALA A 11 0.82 -0.80 11.67
C ALA A 11 0.22 -2.20 11.42
N ILE A 12 -0.47 -2.40 10.30
CA ILE A 12 -1.05 -3.71 9.96
C ILE A 12 0.05 -4.76 9.76
N ALA A 13 1.09 -4.44 9.01
CA ALA A 13 2.19 -5.36 8.74
C ALA A 13 2.97 -5.68 10.03
N GLY A 14 3.30 -4.66 10.83
CA GLY A 14 4.01 -4.80 12.09
C GLY A 14 3.18 -5.57 13.11
N GLY A 15 1.89 -5.28 13.22
CA GLY A 15 0.97 -5.99 14.12
C GLY A 15 0.88 -7.48 13.79
N ALA A 16 0.69 -7.83 12.52
CA ALA A 16 0.63 -9.23 12.11
C ALA A 16 1.94 -9.97 12.39
N SER A 17 3.09 -9.37 12.05
CA SER A 17 4.40 -9.96 12.33
C SER A 17 4.65 -10.09 13.81
N GLY A 18 4.33 -9.07 14.59
CA GLY A 18 4.47 -9.07 16.05
C GLY A 18 3.60 -10.14 16.72
N ALA A 19 2.36 -10.32 16.26
CA ALA A 19 1.47 -11.37 16.76
C ALA A 19 2.06 -12.76 16.56
N VAL A 20 2.60 -13.06 15.38
CA VAL A 20 3.22 -14.37 15.08
C VAL A 20 4.45 -14.59 15.97
N MET A 21 5.33 -13.64 16.04
CA MET A 21 6.56 -13.75 16.88
C MET A 21 6.22 -13.87 18.36
N GLY A 22 5.25 -13.09 18.83
CA GLY A 22 4.78 -13.16 20.22
C GLY A 22 4.13 -14.49 20.56
N ALA A 23 3.28 -15.03 19.64
CA ALA A 23 2.66 -16.34 19.82
C ALA A 23 3.72 -17.46 19.95
N VAL A 24 4.72 -17.46 19.09
CA VAL A 24 5.80 -18.47 19.12
C VAL A 24 6.59 -18.36 20.43
N GLY A 25 7.06 -17.14 20.80
CA GLY A 25 7.82 -16.92 22.02
C GLY A 25 7.02 -17.27 23.29
N GLY A 26 5.78 -16.80 23.37
CA GLY A 26 4.88 -17.09 24.49
C GLY A 26 4.51 -18.58 24.59
N GLY A 27 4.28 -19.25 23.45
CA GLY A 27 3.97 -20.67 23.41
C GLY A 27 5.09 -21.57 23.93
N ILE A 28 6.34 -21.20 23.65
CA ILE A 28 7.53 -21.93 24.15
C ILE A 28 7.60 -21.86 25.67
N SER A 29 7.28 -20.71 26.28
CA SER A 29 7.42 -20.48 27.73
C SER A 29 6.18 -20.75 28.55
N GLY A 30 4.96 -20.61 27.99
CA GLY A 30 3.71 -20.66 28.72
C GLY A 30 2.61 -21.53 28.09
N GLY A 31 2.96 -22.38 27.11
CA GLY A 31 1.98 -23.21 26.42
C GLY A 31 0.91 -22.38 25.68
N TRP A 32 -0.35 -22.89 25.62
CA TRP A 32 -1.41 -22.24 24.89
C TRP A 32 -1.77 -20.83 25.40
N GLN A 33 -1.81 -20.65 26.73
CA GLN A 33 -2.08 -19.33 27.32
C GLN A 33 -0.96 -18.36 27.03
N GLY A 34 0.31 -18.78 27.19
CA GLY A 34 1.46 -17.97 26.82
C GLY A 34 1.48 -17.60 25.34
N ALA A 35 1.05 -18.49 24.44
CA ALA A 35 0.91 -18.20 23.03
C ALA A 35 -0.12 -17.10 22.76
N LEU A 36 -1.26 -17.13 23.41
CA LEU A 36 -2.30 -16.09 23.25
C LEU A 36 -1.84 -14.73 23.80
N ASP A 37 -1.30 -14.70 25.01
CA ASP A 37 -0.79 -13.47 25.63
C ASP A 37 0.36 -12.88 24.83
N GLY A 38 1.27 -13.71 24.36
CA GLY A 38 2.35 -13.34 23.49
C GLY A 38 1.88 -12.77 22.15
N ALA A 39 0.87 -13.40 21.54
CA ALA A 39 0.25 -12.92 20.29
C ALA A 39 -0.36 -11.53 20.47
N CYS A 40 -1.13 -11.32 21.54
CA CYS A 40 -1.76 -10.01 21.83
C CYS A 40 -0.71 -8.93 22.09
N SER A 41 0.24 -9.20 22.93
CA SER A 41 1.34 -8.26 23.24
C SER A 41 2.18 -7.93 22.02
N GLY A 42 2.56 -8.95 21.25
CA GLY A 42 3.31 -8.80 20.01
C GLY A 42 2.55 -8.03 18.94
N PHE A 43 1.25 -8.26 18.82
CA PHE A 43 0.40 -7.50 17.90
C PHE A 43 0.39 -6.01 18.26
N MET A 44 0.17 -5.66 19.52
CA MET A 44 0.14 -4.27 19.99
C MET A 44 1.48 -3.56 19.76
N SER A 45 2.57 -4.18 20.16
CA SER A 45 3.94 -3.63 20.00
C SER A 45 4.29 -3.49 18.52
N GLY A 46 4.04 -4.50 17.71
CA GLY A 46 4.30 -4.50 16.28
C GLY A 46 3.48 -3.45 15.54
N THR A 47 2.22 -3.26 15.92
CA THR A 47 1.34 -2.23 15.35
C THR A 47 1.88 -0.83 15.61
N LEU A 48 2.30 -0.55 16.83
CA LEU A 48 2.85 0.76 17.22
C LEU A 48 4.17 1.05 16.50
N ILE A 49 5.11 0.12 16.52
CA ILE A 49 6.43 0.29 15.88
C ILE A 49 6.26 0.37 14.36
N GLY A 50 5.50 -0.54 13.76
CA GLY A 50 5.27 -0.55 12.32
C GLY A 50 4.58 0.71 11.82
N GLY A 51 3.59 1.21 12.56
CA GLY A 51 2.89 2.46 12.24
C GLY A 51 3.81 3.67 12.29
N ALA A 52 4.59 3.81 13.35
CA ALA A 52 5.55 4.90 13.51
C ALA A 52 6.64 4.86 12.43
N THR A 53 7.20 3.69 12.15
CA THR A 53 8.22 3.50 11.11
C THR A 53 7.67 3.83 9.71
N GLY A 54 6.46 3.36 9.40
CA GLY A 54 5.81 3.65 8.12
C GLY A 54 5.55 5.16 7.92
N ALA A 55 5.06 5.83 8.97
CA ALA A 55 4.84 7.27 8.93
C ALA A 55 6.15 8.05 8.79
N ALA A 56 7.15 7.71 9.58
CA ALA A 56 8.46 8.37 9.55
C ALA A 56 9.14 8.23 8.20
N SER A 57 9.18 7.01 7.64
CA SER A 57 9.80 6.76 6.34
C SER A 57 9.12 7.51 5.20
N ALA A 58 7.78 7.49 5.14
CA ALA A 58 7.05 8.24 4.13
C ALA A 58 7.19 9.75 4.32
N GLY A 59 7.12 10.23 5.57
CA GLY A 59 7.30 11.63 5.90
C GLY A 59 8.68 12.16 5.51
N LEU A 60 9.73 11.42 5.81
CA LEU A 60 11.11 11.78 5.45
C LEU A 60 11.29 11.85 3.93
N ASN A 61 10.86 10.81 3.19
CA ASN A 61 11.00 10.78 1.73
C ASN A 61 10.23 11.91 1.04
N ILE A 62 9.09 12.32 1.56
CA ILE A 62 8.30 13.45 1.03
C ILE A 62 8.95 14.77 1.44
N ALA A 63 9.33 14.94 2.71
CA ALA A 63 9.90 16.18 3.23
C ALA A 63 11.26 16.52 2.60
N THR A 64 12.08 15.53 2.31
CA THR A 64 13.38 15.73 1.63
C THR A 64 13.26 15.91 0.11
N GLY A 65 12.05 15.84 -0.46
CA GLY A 65 11.84 15.87 -1.91
C GLY A 65 12.29 14.60 -2.65
N ALA A 66 12.74 13.58 -1.93
CA ALA A 66 13.13 12.29 -2.52
C ALA A 66 11.94 11.59 -3.23
N THR A 67 10.72 11.90 -2.79
CA THR A 67 9.48 11.44 -3.39
C THR A 67 8.46 12.58 -3.42
N THR A 68 7.94 12.92 -4.60
CA THR A 68 6.87 13.90 -4.75
C THR A 68 5.52 13.17 -4.85
N VAL A 69 4.52 13.61 -4.10
CA VAL A 69 3.16 13.05 -4.15
C VAL A 69 2.20 14.07 -4.71
N VAL A 70 1.46 13.69 -5.77
CA VAL A 70 0.49 14.55 -6.45
C VAL A 70 -0.89 13.90 -6.55
N GLY A 71 -1.93 14.68 -6.33
CA GLY A 71 -3.32 14.23 -6.42
C GLY A 71 -3.88 13.67 -5.11
N ASN A 72 -5.14 13.25 -5.17
CA ASN A 72 -5.90 12.76 -4.02
C ASN A 72 -6.74 11.54 -4.39
N ALA A 73 -6.87 10.60 -3.48
CA ALA A 73 -7.76 9.45 -3.63
C ALA A 73 -9.23 9.88 -3.71
N HIS A 74 -10.01 9.21 -4.55
CA HIS A 74 -11.44 9.43 -4.74
C HIS A 74 -12.25 8.15 -4.51
N GLY A 75 -13.57 8.24 -4.55
CA GLY A 75 -14.46 7.08 -4.35
C GLY A 75 -14.92 6.91 -2.90
N SER A 76 -15.36 5.71 -2.54
CA SER A 76 -15.83 5.39 -1.19
C SER A 76 -14.71 5.49 -0.15
N THR A 77 -15.08 5.58 1.13
CA THR A 77 -14.10 5.65 2.24
C THR A 77 -13.10 4.50 2.21
N LEU A 78 -13.57 3.27 2.00
CA LEU A 78 -12.68 2.10 1.92
C LEU A 78 -11.76 2.15 0.70
N HIS A 79 -12.28 2.60 -0.46
CA HIS A 79 -11.46 2.76 -1.65
C HIS A 79 -10.38 3.83 -1.44
N LYS A 80 -10.73 4.99 -0.88
CA LYS A 80 -9.77 6.05 -0.52
C LYS A 80 -8.70 5.55 0.44
N LEU A 81 -9.11 4.78 1.46
CA LEU A 81 -8.20 4.20 2.44
C LEU A 81 -7.19 3.26 1.76
N ALA A 82 -7.68 2.30 0.98
CA ALA A 82 -6.84 1.35 0.27
C ALA A 82 -5.86 2.04 -0.70
N THR A 83 -6.35 3.03 -1.46
CA THR A 83 -5.53 3.83 -2.37
C THR A 83 -4.42 4.59 -1.61
N ASN A 84 -4.76 5.25 -0.49
CA ASN A 84 -3.77 5.97 0.33
C ASN A 84 -2.77 5.02 0.99
N MET A 85 -3.18 3.80 1.38
CA MET A 85 -2.26 2.79 1.91
C MET A 85 -1.25 2.34 0.86
N GLU A 86 -1.68 2.10 -0.37
CA GLU A 86 -0.75 1.72 -1.45
C GLU A 86 0.20 2.87 -1.80
N ALA A 87 -0.30 4.10 -1.91
CA ALA A 87 0.55 5.28 -2.11
C ALA A 87 1.54 5.49 -0.94
N GLY A 88 1.08 5.27 0.30
CA GLY A 88 1.91 5.34 1.49
C GLY A 88 3.04 4.31 1.52
N LYS A 89 2.76 3.05 1.15
CA LYS A 89 3.79 2.01 1.00
C LYS A 89 4.84 2.40 -0.02
N MET A 90 4.40 2.98 -1.14
CA MET A 90 5.31 3.42 -2.19
C MET A 90 6.18 4.59 -1.73
N ALA A 91 5.61 5.57 -1.01
CA ALA A 91 6.37 6.68 -0.44
C ALA A 91 7.38 6.21 0.61
N ALA A 92 6.97 5.30 1.48
CA ALA A 92 7.85 4.74 2.52
C ALA A 92 9.02 3.92 1.95
N SER A 93 8.85 3.30 0.77
CA SER A 93 9.91 2.52 0.13
C SER A 93 11.07 3.36 -0.40
N GLY A 94 10.87 4.66 -0.64
CA GLY A 94 11.87 5.55 -1.24
C GLY A 94 12.27 5.23 -2.69
N GLN A 95 11.63 4.22 -3.31
CA GLN A 95 11.97 3.75 -4.67
C GLN A 95 11.43 4.64 -5.78
N TYR A 96 10.45 5.50 -5.47
CA TYR A 96 9.73 6.31 -6.44
C TYR A 96 10.10 7.78 -6.30
N SER A 97 10.43 8.41 -7.42
CA SER A 97 10.66 9.87 -7.48
C SER A 97 9.34 10.63 -7.44
N GLN A 98 8.29 10.05 -8.02
CA GLN A 98 6.95 10.66 -8.03
C GLN A 98 5.86 9.61 -7.84
N ILE A 99 4.83 9.98 -7.07
CA ILE A 99 3.63 9.15 -6.85
C ILE A 99 2.42 9.98 -7.24
N GLY A 100 1.68 9.51 -8.25
CA GLY A 100 0.40 10.08 -8.67
C GLY A 100 -0.75 9.32 -8.03
N VAL A 101 -1.64 10.03 -7.33
CA VAL A 101 -2.87 9.46 -6.76
C VAL A 101 -4.04 9.95 -7.60
N ASN A 102 -4.76 9.02 -8.24
CA ASN A 102 -5.85 9.31 -9.18
C ASN A 102 -5.44 10.32 -10.28
N LYS A 103 -4.26 10.18 -10.83
CA LYS A 103 -3.74 10.97 -11.94
C LYS A 103 -3.79 10.18 -13.24
N SER A 104 -3.92 10.88 -14.38
CA SER A 104 -3.81 10.21 -15.67
C SER A 104 -2.36 9.82 -15.95
N LEU A 105 -2.19 8.74 -16.73
CA LEU A 105 -0.87 8.31 -17.18
C LEU A 105 -0.11 9.45 -17.85
N LYS A 106 -0.79 10.20 -18.74
CA LYS A 106 -0.21 11.36 -19.45
C LYS A 106 0.31 12.44 -18.50
N THR A 107 -0.42 12.73 -17.42
CA THR A 107 0.01 13.73 -16.41
C THR A 107 1.28 13.30 -15.67
N MET A 108 1.53 12.00 -15.62
CA MET A 108 2.69 11.39 -14.97
C MET A 108 3.83 11.06 -15.96
N GLY A 109 3.75 11.57 -17.19
CA GLY A 109 4.78 11.33 -18.22
C GLY A 109 4.72 9.94 -18.87
N LEU A 110 3.61 9.21 -18.72
CA LEU A 110 3.38 7.89 -19.29
C LEU A 110 2.40 7.94 -20.46
N ASN A 111 2.37 6.87 -21.27
CA ASN A 111 1.48 6.79 -22.43
C ASN A 111 0.03 6.46 -22.03
N GLY A 112 -0.91 7.26 -22.53
CA GLY A 112 -2.34 7.04 -22.37
C GLY A 112 -3.03 8.04 -21.43
N THR A 113 -4.36 8.01 -21.48
CA THR A 113 -5.23 8.90 -20.69
C THR A 113 -5.86 8.20 -19.49
N SER A 114 -5.69 6.89 -19.38
CA SER A 114 -6.21 6.12 -18.25
C SER A 114 -5.74 6.67 -16.91
N ARG A 115 -6.59 6.54 -15.90
CA ARG A 115 -6.32 6.97 -14.52
C ARG A 115 -6.32 5.75 -13.62
N PRO A 116 -5.16 5.16 -13.32
CA PRO A 116 -5.05 4.21 -12.24
C PRO A 116 -5.19 4.90 -10.88
N ASP A 117 -5.50 4.13 -9.86
CA ASP A 117 -5.66 4.68 -8.50
C ASP A 117 -4.34 5.20 -7.94
N VAL A 118 -3.23 4.48 -8.20
CA VAL A 118 -1.88 4.96 -7.87
C VAL A 118 -0.91 4.67 -9.02
N ILE A 119 -0.08 5.65 -9.32
CA ILE A 119 1.05 5.55 -10.26
C ILE A 119 2.33 5.84 -9.49
N GLY A 120 3.32 5.00 -9.59
CA GLY A 120 4.67 5.26 -9.10
C GLY A 120 5.67 5.38 -10.24
N ILE A 121 6.29 6.53 -10.36
CA ILE A 121 7.41 6.73 -11.27
C ILE A 121 8.68 6.34 -10.53
N ALA A 122 9.22 5.20 -10.90
CA ALA A 122 10.36 4.63 -10.19
C ALA A 122 11.68 5.28 -10.64
N LYS A 123 12.59 5.40 -9.69
CA LYS A 123 13.95 5.94 -9.93
C LYS A 123 14.77 5.05 -10.86
N ASN A 124 14.46 3.77 -10.94
CA ASN A 124 15.11 2.79 -11.81
C ASN A 124 14.37 2.55 -13.13
N GLY A 125 13.33 3.33 -13.44
CA GLY A 125 12.53 3.21 -14.65
C GLY A 125 11.44 2.14 -14.65
N MET A 126 11.39 1.25 -13.64
CA MET A 126 10.33 0.24 -13.51
C MET A 126 9.10 0.84 -12.79
N ASN A 127 8.26 1.53 -13.54
CA ASN A 127 7.08 2.20 -12.99
C ASN A 127 6.05 1.21 -12.47
N LYS A 128 5.21 1.65 -11.53
CA LYS A 128 4.17 0.81 -10.93
C LYS A 128 2.80 1.44 -11.10
N LEU A 129 1.87 0.65 -11.63
CA LEU A 129 0.47 1.02 -11.81
C LEU A 129 -0.39 0.19 -10.84
N VAL A 130 -1.18 0.83 -10.00
CA VAL A 130 -2.02 0.16 -9.00
C VAL A 130 -3.48 0.48 -9.25
N GLU A 131 -4.31 -0.55 -9.33
CA GLU A 131 -5.76 -0.47 -9.34
C GLU A 131 -6.35 -1.08 -8.07
N VAL A 132 -7.22 -0.37 -7.41
CA VAL A 132 -7.97 -0.81 -6.23
C VAL A 132 -9.38 -1.20 -6.66
N VAL A 133 -9.72 -2.47 -6.55
CA VAL A 133 -11.04 -2.95 -6.98
C VAL A 133 -12.12 -2.44 -6.03
N SER A 134 -13.09 -1.70 -6.57
CA SER A 134 -14.29 -1.30 -5.85
C SER A 134 -15.33 -2.43 -5.84
N PRO A 135 -16.21 -2.52 -4.82
CA PRO A 135 -17.17 -3.62 -4.69
C PRO A 135 -18.09 -3.83 -5.90
N ARG A 136 -18.37 -2.75 -6.63
CA ARG A 136 -19.25 -2.75 -7.81
C ARG A 136 -18.52 -2.97 -9.13
N GLN A 137 -17.18 -3.12 -9.10
CA GLN A 137 -16.38 -3.31 -10.32
C GLN A 137 -16.15 -4.80 -10.59
N SER A 138 -16.30 -5.17 -11.86
CA SER A 138 -15.89 -6.50 -12.32
C SER A 138 -14.37 -6.64 -12.28
N THR A 139 -13.89 -7.76 -11.73
CA THR A 139 -12.46 -8.09 -11.72
C THR A 139 -11.90 -8.17 -13.14
N ASN A 140 -12.67 -8.73 -14.09
CA ASN A 140 -12.24 -8.81 -15.49
C ASN A 140 -12.06 -7.44 -16.12
N TYR A 141 -12.95 -6.48 -15.82
CA TYR A 141 -12.78 -5.11 -16.28
C TYR A 141 -11.47 -4.50 -15.79
N ILE A 142 -11.16 -4.67 -14.50
CA ILE A 142 -9.92 -4.13 -13.92
C ILE A 142 -8.68 -4.83 -14.49
N ILE A 143 -8.72 -6.13 -14.70
CA ILE A 143 -7.63 -6.88 -15.36
C ILE A 143 -7.40 -6.33 -16.77
N ASN A 144 -8.44 -6.21 -17.59
CA ASN A 144 -8.33 -5.69 -18.96
C ASN A 144 -7.81 -4.25 -18.97
N LYS A 145 -8.33 -3.38 -18.10
CA LYS A 145 -7.85 -2.01 -17.96
C LYS A 145 -6.37 -1.97 -17.63
N THR A 146 -5.94 -2.76 -16.63
CA THR A 146 -4.54 -2.80 -16.19
C THR A 146 -3.64 -3.35 -17.30
N SER A 147 -4.05 -4.42 -17.96
CA SER A 147 -3.31 -5.01 -19.08
C SER A 147 -3.10 -4.02 -20.22
N ASN A 148 -4.15 -3.28 -20.61
CA ASN A 148 -4.04 -2.26 -21.65
C ASN A 148 -3.10 -1.13 -21.26
N MET A 149 -3.10 -0.71 -19.99
CA MET A 149 -2.15 0.30 -19.50
C MET A 149 -0.70 -0.21 -19.58
N LEU A 150 -0.45 -1.48 -19.23
CA LEU A 150 0.88 -2.10 -19.26
C LEU A 150 1.39 -2.30 -20.68
N LEU A 151 0.53 -2.71 -21.62
CA LEU A 151 0.88 -2.87 -23.04
C LEU A 151 1.40 -1.56 -23.63
N ASN A 152 0.81 -0.42 -23.26
CA ASN A 152 1.19 0.89 -23.73
C ASN A 152 2.37 1.51 -22.95
N ASN A 153 2.81 0.90 -21.84
CA ASN A 153 3.88 1.41 -20.99
C ASN A 153 4.83 0.27 -20.62
N GLN A 154 5.62 -0.16 -21.60
CA GLN A 154 6.63 -1.21 -21.40
C GLN A 154 7.62 -0.81 -20.30
N GLY A 155 8.02 -1.78 -19.48
CA GLY A 155 8.83 -1.53 -18.28
C GLY A 155 8.02 -1.14 -17.05
N SER A 156 6.68 -1.07 -17.14
CA SER A 156 5.82 -0.89 -15.97
C SER A 156 5.29 -2.21 -15.44
N VAL A 157 5.03 -2.27 -14.14
CA VAL A 157 4.40 -3.41 -13.45
C VAL A 157 3.02 -3.02 -12.93
N GLY A 158 2.05 -3.92 -13.07
CA GLY A 158 0.69 -3.74 -12.58
C GLY A 158 0.47 -4.42 -11.24
N LYS A 159 -0.34 -3.80 -10.38
CA LYS A 159 -0.86 -4.40 -9.14
C LYS A 159 -2.35 -4.17 -9.03
N ILE A 160 -3.10 -5.24 -8.84
CA ILE A 160 -4.54 -5.17 -8.56
C ILE A 160 -4.75 -5.51 -7.08
N VAL A 161 -5.38 -4.59 -6.36
CA VAL A 161 -5.67 -4.70 -4.93
C VAL A 161 -7.15 -4.97 -4.73
N ASN A 162 -7.48 -6.19 -4.31
CA ASN A 162 -8.85 -6.59 -4.02
C ASN A 162 -9.07 -6.65 -2.51
N TRP A 163 -9.53 -5.54 -1.92
CA TRP A 163 -9.76 -5.43 -0.48
C TRP A 163 -11.05 -6.12 -0.03
N VAL A 164 -12.06 -6.13 -0.87
CA VAL A 164 -13.40 -6.60 -0.49
C VAL A 164 -13.42 -8.11 -0.24
N ARG A 165 -12.66 -8.89 -1.00
CA ARG A 165 -12.61 -10.35 -0.82
C ARG A 165 -11.79 -10.80 0.41
N ARG A 166 -10.96 -9.93 0.98
CA ARG A 166 -10.13 -10.27 2.15
C ARG A 166 -10.82 -9.99 3.48
N LEU A 167 -11.83 -9.13 3.49
CA LEU A 167 -12.55 -8.77 4.73
C LEU A 167 -13.77 -9.68 5.01
N PHE A 168 -14.19 -10.47 4.03
CA PHE A 168 -15.38 -11.33 4.12
C PHE A 168 -15.08 -12.82 3.85
N LYS A 169 -13.85 -13.25 3.98
CA LYS A 169 -13.41 -14.63 4.12
C LYS A 169 -12.88 -14.88 5.53
#